data_3be576612c99297c1e518bb3e0171d39
#
_entry.id   3be576612c99297c1e518bb3e0171d39
#
_cell.length_a   1.000
_cell.length_b   1.000
_cell.length_c   1.000
_cell.angle_alpha   90.00
_cell.angle_beta   90.00
_cell.angle_gamma   90.00
#
_symmetry.space_group_name_H-M   'P 1'
#
loop_
_entity.id
_entity.type
_entity.pdbx_description
1 polymer ?
#
loop_
_entity_poly.entity_id
_entity_poly.type
_entity_poly.pdbx_seq_one_letter_code
_entity_poly.pdbx_strand_id
1 'polypeptide(L)'
;MAPSATSTINHRPHSDPSTTLIRISEVMAIVGLARPTIYKLMQCPKTGFPRPVKLSNSNARGAPVAWVLSEVQAWARSRIEARDQVAA
;
A
#
# COMPACT_ATOMS: atom_id res chain seq x y z
N MET A 1 28.64 -0.86 -19.99
CA MET A 1 28.11 -0.89 -19.87
C MET A 1 27.28 -0.97 -19.50
N ALA A 2 26.92 -0.83 -19.41
CA ALA A 2 26.09 -0.89 -19.19
C ALA A 2 25.29 -1.01 -18.89
N PRO A 3 25.06 -0.90 -18.84
CA PRO A 3 24.22 -1.15 -18.45
C PRO A 3 23.31 -1.35 -18.42
N SER A 4 23.39 -1.40 -18.60
CA SER A 4 22.56 -1.63 -18.61
C SER A 4 21.84 -2.08 -18.33
N ALA A 5 22.04 -2.19 -18.34
CA ALA A 5 21.32 -2.73 -18.10
C ALA A 5 20.55 -2.70 -17.60
N THR A 6 20.67 -2.53 -17.39
CA THR A 6 19.93 -2.59 -16.90
C THR A 6 18.96 -2.47 -16.91
N SER A 7 18.81 -2.19 -17.07
CA SER A 7 17.78 -2.02 -17.05
C SER A 7 16.96 -2.67 -17.27
N THR A 8 17.10 -3.12 -17.53
CA THR A 8 16.33 -3.86 -17.76
C THR A 8 15.54 -4.11 -17.00
N ILE A 9 15.68 -3.86 -16.49
CA ILE A 9 15.06 -4.12 -15.78
C ILE A 9 14.07 -3.65 -15.58
N ASN A 10 13.99 -3.18 -15.72
CA ASN A 10 13.10 -2.77 -15.43
C ASN A 10 12.20 -2.47 -16.04
N HIS A 11 12.16 -2.42 -16.66
CA HIS A 11 11.17 -2.30 -17.24
C HIS A 11 10.10 -2.88 -16.80
N ARG A 12 9.75 -2.81 -15.71
CA ARG A 12 8.59 -3.28 -15.19
C ARG A 12 7.52 -2.37 -15.53
N PRO A 13 6.46 -2.83 -16.16
CA PRO A 13 5.34 -1.98 -16.52
C PRO A 13 4.63 -1.41 -15.32
N HIS A 14 4.80 -2.03 -14.17
CA HIS A 14 4.10 -1.57 -12.97
C HIS A 14 5.03 -0.90 -12.00
N SER A 15 5.96 -0.12 -12.54
CA SER A 15 6.84 0.66 -11.68
C SER A 15 6.16 1.90 -11.13
N ASP A 16 5.01 2.29 -11.69
CA ASP A 16 4.27 3.47 -11.23
C ASP A 16 3.47 3.10 -9.98
N PRO A 17 3.79 3.68 -8.81
CA PRO A 17 3.10 3.34 -7.58
C PRO A 17 1.61 3.63 -7.61
N SER A 18 1.17 4.58 -8.44
CA SER A 18 -0.25 4.93 -8.48
C SER A 18 -1.09 3.88 -9.19
N THR A 19 -0.46 2.95 -9.88
CA THR A 19 -1.16 1.86 -10.54
C THR A 19 -0.65 0.49 -10.11
N THR A 20 0.26 0.46 -9.15
CA THR A 20 0.78 -0.81 -8.63
C THR A 20 -0.11 -1.29 -7.50
N LEU A 21 -0.63 -2.50 -7.65
CA LEU A 21 -1.51 -3.11 -6.65
C LEU A 21 -0.72 -4.12 -5.83
N ILE A 22 -0.84 -4.04 -4.51
CA ILE A 22 -0.13 -4.92 -3.60
C ILE A 22 -1.11 -5.63 -2.70
N ARG A 23 -0.72 -6.84 -2.27
CA ARG A 23 -1.55 -7.66 -1.42
C ARG A 23 -1.27 -7.37 0.04
N ILE A 24 -2.10 -7.95 0.91
CA ILE A 24 -2.00 -7.67 2.35
C ILE A 24 -0.62 -7.94 2.93
N SER A 25 0.07 -8.97 2.46
CA SER A 25 1.39 -9.27 2.99
C SER A 25 2.38 -8.15 2.74
N GLU A 26 2.30 -7.50 1.59
CA GLU A 26 3.17 -6.37 1.30
C GLU A 26 2.76 -5.14 2.08
N VAL A 27 1.45 -4.92 2.24
CA VAL A 27 0.97 -3.81 3.06
C VAL A 27 1.53 -3.94 4.46
N MET A 28 1.44 -5.14 5.03
CA MET A 28 1.98 -5.42 6.37
C MET A 28 3.46 -5.09 6.45
N ALA A 29 4.22 -5.45 5.42
CA ALA A 29 5.66 -5.20 5.41
C ALA A 29 5.97 -3.72 5.30
N ILE A 30 5.20 -2.97 4.53
CA ILE A 30 5.44 -1.55 4.32
C ILE A 30 5.14 -0.74 5.58
N VAL A 31 4.00 -1.02 6.21
CA VAL A 31 3.58 -0.21 7.37
C VAL A 31 4.00 -0.81 8.70
N GLY A 32 4.48 -2.06 8.71
CA GLY A 32 4.96 -2.68 9.93
C GLY A 32 3.87 -3.09 10.90
N LEU A 33 2.66 -3.33 10.41
CA LEU A 33 1.54 -3.69 11.27
C LEU A 33 1.03 -5.08 10.94
N ALA A 34 0.45 -5.73 11.95
CA ALA A 34 -0.16 -7.04 11.75
C ALA A 34 -1.49 -6.89 11.01
N ARG A 35 -1.91 -7.99 10.40
CA ARG A 35 -3.15 -7.99 9.61
C ARG A 35 -4.37 -7.50 10.40
N PRO A 36 -4.62 -8.00 11.62
CA PRO A 36 -5.81 -7.52 12.36
C PRO A 36 -5.78 -6.02 12.60
N THR A 37 -4.60 -5.46 12.86
CA THR A 37 -4.47 -4.04 13.09
C THR A 37 -4.83 -3.24 11.84
N ILE A 38 -4.37 -3.72 10.67
CA ILE A 38 -4.70 -3.06 9.42
C ILE A 38 -6.21 -3.05 9.19
N TYR A 39 -6.88 -4.16 9.47
CA TYR A 39 -8.33 -4.21 9.29
C TYR A 39 -9.05 -3.27 10.25
N LYS A 40 -8.55 -3.12 11.47
CA LYS A 40 -9.12 -2.15 12.39
C LYS A 40 -8.98 -0.73 11.88
N LEU A 41 -7.81 -0.41 11.31
CA LEU A 41 -7.60 0.93 10.76
C LEU A 41 -8.56 1.21 9.62
N MET A 42 -8.82 0.21 8.79
CA MET A 42 -9.75 0.37 7.68
C MET A 42 -11.18 0.63 8.14
N GLN A 43 -11.55 0.07 9.29
CA GLN A 43 -12.89 0.25 9.82
C GLN A 43 -13.11 1.60 10.47
N CYS A 44 -12.05 2.32 10.74
CA CYS A 44 -12.13 3.63 11.38
C CYS A 44 -11.74 4.72 10.38
N PRO A 45 -12.72 5.45 9.82
CA PRO A 45 -12.40 6.45 8.79
C PRO A 45 -11.43 7.52 9.24
N LYS A 46 -11.37 7.79 10.55
CA LYS A 46 -10.47 8.82 11.07
C LYS A 46 -9.01 8.49 10.86
N THR A 47 -8.68 7.22 10.68
CA THR A 47 -7.29 6.82 10.49
C THR A 47 -6.75 7.20 9.12
N GLY A 48 -7.64 7.41 8.16
CA GLY A 48 -7.23 7.70 6.79
C GLY A 48 -6.57 6.55 6.06
N PHE A 49 -6.61 5.34 6.64
CA PHE A 49 -5.97 4.21 6.00
C PHE A 49 -6.66 3.89 4.66
N PRO A 50 -5.89 3.62 3.61
CA PRO A 50 -6.49 3.41 2.29
C PRO A 50 -7.38 2.18 2.24
N ARG A 51 -8.39 2.24 1.39
CA ARG A 51 -9.31 1.14 1.20
C ARG A 51 -8.79 0.21 0.12
N PRO A 52 -9.05 -1.09 0.27
CA PRO A 52 -8.60 -2.04 -0.75
C PRO A 52 -9.43 -1.94 -2.02
N VAL A 53 -8.82 -2.36 -3.11
CA VAL A 53 -9.44 -2.46 -4.42
C VAL A 53 -9.84 -3.91 -4.64
N LYS A 54 -11.06 -4.13 -5.12
CA LYS A 54 -11.50 -5.48 -5.46
C LYS A 54 -10.83 -5.90 -6.76
N LEU A 55 -10.28 -7.10 -6.75
CA LEU A 55 -9.62 -7.63 -7.94
C LEU A 55 -10.55 -8.48 -8.81
N SER A 56 -11.80 -8.64 -8.35
CA SER A 56 -12.81 -9.36 -9.13
C SER A 56 -14.16 -8.75 -8.81
N ASN A 57 -15.18 -9.18 -9.53
CA ASN A 57 -16.53 -8.70 -9.29
C ASN A 57 -17.26 -9.51 -8.23
N SER A 58 -16.60 -10.49 -7.64
CA SER A 58 -17.20 -11.34 -6.63
C SER A 58 -17.36 -10.59 -5.32
N ASN A 59 -18.50 -10.81 -4.65
CA ASN A 59 -18.73 -10.31 -3.30
C ASN A 59 -18.55 -11.42 -2.27
N ALA A 60 -18.06 -12.58 -2.69
CA ALA A 60 -17.89 -13.70 -1.80
C ALA A 60 -16.83 -13.39 -0.76
N ARG A 61 -17.00 -13.99 0.42
CA ARG A 61 -15.99 -13.88 1.46
C ARG A 61 -14.69 -14.48 0.94
N GLY A 62 -13.59 -13.79 1.14
CA GLY A 62 -12.31 -14.25 0.66
C GLY A 62 -12.00 -13.85 -0.76
N ALA A 63 -12.88 -13.08 -1.42
CA ALA A 63 -12.56 -12.57 -2.74
C ALA A 63 -11.30 -11.72 -2.68
N PRO A 64 -10.43 -11.82 -3.69
CA PRO A 64 -9.14 -11.14 -3.64
C PRO A 64 -9.28 -9.63 -3.68
N VAL A 65 -8.49 -8.96 -2.84
CA VAL A 65 -8.41 -7.51 -2.83
C VAL A 65 -6.94 -7.12 -2.78
N ALA A 66 -6.68 -5.88 -3.17
CA ALA A 66 -5.31 -5.34 -3.13
C ALA A 66 -5.39 -3.87 -2.77
N TRP A 67 -4.25 -3.29 -2.48
CA TRP A 67 -4.15 -1.87 -2.16
C TRP A 67 -3.29 -1.18 -3.19
N VAL A 68 -3.57 0.09 -3.44
CA VAL A 68 -2.74 0.89 -4.33
C VAL A 68 -1.47 1.28 -3.58
N LEU A 69 -0.32 0.96 -4.15
CA LEU A 69 0.95 1.19 -3.46
C LEU A 69 1.13 2.65 -3.05
N SER A 70 0.84 3.59 -3.93
CA SER A 70 1.04 5.00 -3.62
C SER A 70 0.15 5.46 -2.46
N GLU A 71 -1.05 4.87 -2.32
CA GLU A 71 -1.93 5.22 -1.22
C GLU A 71 -1.39 4.72 0.11
N VAL A 72 -0.82 3.52 0.13
CA VAL A 72 -0.21 2.99 1.33
C VAL A 72 1.02 3.82 1.71
N GLN A 73 1.81 4.20 0.72
CA GLN A 73 2.98 5.05 0.95
C GLN A 73 2.58 6.42 1.48
N ALA A 74 1.50 6.99 0.93
CA ALA A 74 1.04 8.31 1.37
C ALA A 74 0.55 8.25 2.81
N TRP A 75 -0.13 7.15 3.18
CA TRP A 75 -0.58 7.00 4.56
C TRP A 75 0.63 6.92 5.51
N ALA A 76 1.65 6.15 5.14
CA ALA A 76 2.85 6.04 5.95
C ALA A 76 3.51 7.40 6.12
N ARG A 77 3.60 8.17 5.04
CA ARG A 77 4.17 9.52 5.10
C ARG A 77 3.37 10.41 6.02
N SER A 78 2.04 10.29 6.00
CA SER A 78 1.21 11.11 6.88
C SER A 78 1.46 10.80 8.35
N ARG A 79 1.78 9.55 8.67
CA ARG A 79 2.12 9.19 10.04
C ARG A 79 3.45 9.77 10.46
N ILE A 80 4.40 9.79 9.53
CA ILE A 80 5.71 10.40 9.80
C ILE A 80 5.55 11.90 10.04
N GLU A 81 4.76 12.56 9.22
CA GLU A 81 4.51 13.99 9.37
C GLU A 81 3.76 14.30 10.66
N ALA A 82 2.83 13.45 11.06
CA ALA A 82 2.12 13.64 12.31
C ALA A 82 3.07 13.60 13.51
N ARG A 83 4.07 12.71 13.45
CA ARG A 83 5.09 12.67 14.51
C ARG A 83 5.82 13.99 14.61
N ASP A 84 6.19 14.55 13.47
CA ASP A 84 6.94 15.80 13.45
C ASP A 84 6.12 16.95 14.01
N GLN A 85 4.83 16.98 13.73
CA GLN A 85 3.95 18.02 14.25
C GLN A 85 3.77 17.89 15.76
N VAL A 86 3.63 16.65 16.23
CA VAL A 86 3.46 16.42 17.66
C VAL A 86 4.72 16.78 18.43
N ALA A 87 5.88 16.54 17.82
CA ALA A 87 7.15 16.80 18.48
C ALA A 87 7.39 18.30 18.67
N ALA A 88 6.73 19.12 17.89
CA ALA A 88 6.84 20.55 18.07
C ALA A 88 6.05 20.97 19.29
#